data_69500e21279b0764377d08f83f07cbb7
#
_entry.id   69500e21279b0764377d08f83f07cbb7
#
_cell.length_a   1.000
_cell.length_b   1.000
_cell.length_c   1.000
_cell.angle_alpha   90.00
_cell.angle_beta   90.00
_cell.angle_gamma   90.00
#
_symmetry.space_group_name_H-M   'P 1'
#
loop_
_entity.id
_entity.type
_entity.pdbx_description
1 polymer ?
#
loop_
_entity_poly.entity_id
_entity_poly.type
_entity_poly.pdbx_seq_one_letter_code
_entity_poly.pdbx_strand_id
1 'polypeptide(L)'
;MAAPVVTVSESKELRGINLIAAHSHIRGLGVDADTLEPRAASQGLVGQEKARKAAAVILEMIKAGKIAGRACLIAGPPSTGKTAIAMGMSQSLGPDVPFTSLSSSEIFSLEMSKTEALTQAFRKSIGVRIKEESEIMEGEVVEIQIDRSVTGGAKQGKLTIKTTDMEAMYDMGAKMIDAMTKERIMAGDIISIDKSSGKITKLGRSYARSRDYDAMGVDTKFLQCPDGELQKRKEVVHTVTLHEIDVINSRTQGFLALFSGDTGEIRSEIRDQINTKVGEWKEEGKAEIVPGVLFIDEVHMLDIECFSYINRALEDDLAPIVIMASNRGQSRIRGTDYKSPHGLPLDFLDRVSIIQTQPYNPDEIRQIISIRATEEEVDLSPDALALLAKIGQEAGLRYASNLITTSQLVAAKRRQKTVSVDDVQRSFKLFYDPARSVQFVAASEKRLIGNDGAVDFTLSNGNGVQAGGERMDTT
;
A
#
# COMPACT_ATOMS: atom_id res chain seq x y z
N MET A 1 28.11 -38.84 -32.07
CA MET A 1 27.05 -37.87 -32.29
C MET A 1 26.42 -37.58 -30.92
N ALA A 2 26.71 -36.42 -30.34
CA ALA A 2 26.20 -36.04 -29.06
C ALA A 2 24.79 -35.44 -29.26
N ALA A 3 23.82 -35.90 -28.47
CA ALA A 3 22.44 -35.39 -28.45
C ALA A 3 22.42 -33.91 -28.01
N PRO A 4 21.58 -33.08 -28.59
CA PRO A 4 21.47 -31.69 -28.18
C PRO A 4 20.85 -31.60 -26.76
N VAL A 5 21.58 -30.95 -25.85
CA VAL A 5 21.09 -30.57 -24.54
C VAL A 5 20.04 -29.49 -24.76
N VAL A 6 18.76 -29.85 -24.54
CA VAL A 6 17.67 -28.91 -24.49
C VAL A 6 17.81 -28.12 -23.17
N THR A 7 18.35 -26.94 -23.26
CA THR A 7 18.25 -25.96 -22.15
C THR A 7 16.79 -25.54 -22.04
N VAL A 8 16.09 -26.07 -21.04
CA VAL A 8 14.79 -25.57 -20.61
C VAL A 8 15.04 -24.15 -20.12
N SER A 9 14.64 -23.17 -20.94
CA SER A 9 14.52 -21.79 -20.44
C SER A 9 13.49 -21.81 -19.33
N GLU A 10 13.92 -21.50 -18.10
CA GLU A 10 13.00 -21.18 -17.02
C GLU A 10 12.00 -20.15 -17.57
N SER A 11 10.75 -20.56 -17.69
CA SER A 11 9.68 -19.63 -17.93
C SER A 11 9.68 -18.70 -16.71
N LYS A 12 10.21 -17.47 -16.89
CA LYS A 12 9.92 -16.39 -15.96
C LYS A 12 8.41 -16.37 -15.89
N GLU A 13 7.85 -16.84 -14.77
CA GLU A 13 6.47 -16.56 -14.43
C GLU A 13 6.27 -15.08 -14.73
N LEU A 14 5.31 -14.78 -15.58
CA LEU A 14 4.79 -13.44 -15.76
C LEU A 14 4.14 -13.04 -14.43
N ARG A 15 4.98 -12.74 -13.44
CA ARG A 15 4.57 -11.94 -12.29
C ARG A 15 3.96 -10.71 -12.92
N GLY A 16 2.66 -10.54 -12.71
CA GLY A 16 1.89 -9.44 -13.28
C GLY A 16 2.74 -8.19 -13.18
N ILE A 17 2.77 -7.36 -14.24
CA ILE A 17 3.62 -6.20 -14.42
C ILE A 17 3.84 -5.55 -13.06
N ASN A 18 4.97 -5.81 -12.43
CA ASN A 18 5.35 -5.16 -11.18
C ASN A 18 5.69 -3.72 -11.58
N LEU A 19 4.67 -2.88 -11.61
CA LEU A 19 4.84 -1.46 -11.75
C LEU A 19 5.71 -1.02 -10.58
N ILE A 20 6.97 -0.70 -10.88
CA ILE A 20 7.90 -0.17 -9.89
C ILE A 20 7.36 1.18 -9.45
N ALA A 21 6.69 1.19 -8.30
CA ALA A 21 6.14 2.41 -7.74
C ALA A 21 7.28 3.35 -7.28
N ALA A 22 6.98 4.63 -7.14
CA ALA A 22 7.96 5.63 -6.72
C ALA A 22 8.66 5.30 -5.39
N HIS A 23 8.03 4.51 -4.53
CA HIS A 23 8.50 4.17 -3.18
C HIS A 23 8.62 2.66 -2.91
N SER A 24 8.71 1.82 -3.95
CA SER A 24 8.83 0.35 -3.83
C SER A 24 10.10 -0.12 -3.10
N HIS A 25 11.16 0.70 -3.13
CA HIS A 25 12.44 0.44 -2.47
C HIS A 25 12.40 0.59 -0.94
N ILE A 26 11.32 1.15 -0.39
CA ILE A 26 11.21 1.40 1.04
C ILE A 26 10.67 0.16 1.74
N ARG A 27 11.46 -0.38 2.69
CA ARG A 27 11.12 -1.59 3.46
C ARG A 27 10.89 -1.31 4.95
N GLY A 28 11.09 -0.07 5.39
CA GLY A 28 10.91 0.35 6.77
C GLY A 28 11.55 1.70 7.05
N LEU A 29 11.54 2.15 8.30
CA LEU A 29 12.14 3.43 8.72
C LEU A 29 13.67 3.39 8.81
N GLY A 30 14.27 2.20 8.85
CA GLY A 30 15.72 2.06 9.00
C GLY A 30 16.26 2.59 10.32
N VAL A 31 15.49 2.44 11.39
CA VAL A 31 15.82 2.84 12.76
C VAL A 31 16.10 1.59 13.58
N ASP A 32 17.02 1.69 14.51
CA ASP A 32 17.34 0.61 15.45
C ASP A 32 16.18 0.47 16.46
N ALA A 33 15.73 -0.75 16.71
CA ALA A 33 14.56 -1.00 17.57
C ALA A 33 14.84 -0.63 19.05
N ASP A 34 16.07 -0.84 19.52
CA ASP A 34 16.40 -0.66 20.93
C ASP A 34 16.77 0.80 21.27
N THR A 35 17.53 1.45 20.39
CA THR A 35 18.03 2.80 20.64
C THR A 35 17.20 3.90 20.00
N LEU A 36 16.29 3.55 19.08
CA LEU A 36 15.52 4.46 18.23
C LEU A 36 16.42 5.40 17.41
N GLU A 37 17.67 5.02 17.19
CA GLU A 37 18.59 5.81 16.40
C GLU A 37 18.53 5.42 14.91
N PRO A 38 18.38 6.40 14.01
CA PRO A 38 18.34 6.14 12.58
C PRO A 38 19.75 5.81 12.06
N ARG A 39 19.86 4.75 11.27
CA ARG A 39 21.07 4.45 10.51
C ARG A 39 21.14 5.35 9.29
N ALA A 40 22.32 5.81 8.90
CA ALA A 40 22.52 6.78 7.81
C ALA A 40 21.81 6.35 6.50
N ALA A 41 21.96 5.08 6.11
CA ALA A 41 21.24 4.48 4.98
C ALA A 41 20.80 3.06 5.36
N SER A 42 19.51 2.82 5.50
CA SER A 42 18.97 1.52 5.86
C SER A 42 17.52 1.37 5.38
N GLN A 43 17.14 0.16 4.99
CA GLN A 43 15.79 -0.20 4.55
C GLN A 43 15.23 0.69 3.42
N GLY A 44 16.11 1.19 2.55
CA GLY A 44 15.73 2.05 1.42
C GLY A 44 15.57 3.54 1.75
N LEU A 45 15.70 3.94 3.03
CA LEU A 45 15.68 5.35 3.43
C LEU A 45 17.11 5.86 3.70
N VAL A 46 17.38 7.07 3.25
CA VAL A 46 18.65 7.78 3.41
C VAL A 46 18.40 9.13 4.07
N GLY A 47 19.29 9.52 4.99
CA GLY A 47 19.23 10.81 5.65
C GLY A 47 17.98 11.02 6.52
N GLN A 48 17.54 12.26 6.66
CA GLN A 48 16.37 12.67 7.46
C GLN A 48 16.36 12.12 8.90
N GLU A 49 17.52 12.09 9.53
CA GLU A 49 17.72 11.41 10.84
C GLU A 49 16.72 11.88 11.91
N LYS A 50 16.53 13.20 12.04
CA LYS A 50 15.61 13.77 13.02
C LYS A 50 14.16 13.39 12.75
N ALA A 51 13.75 13.45 11.48
CA ALA A 51 12.38 13.12 11.09
C ALA A 51 12.11 11.61 11.25
N ARG A 52 13.06 10.75 10.90
CA ARG A 52 12.96 9.30 11.08
C ARG A 52 12.94 8.90 12.55
N LYS A 53 13.76 9.56 13.40
CA LYS A 53 13.73 9.34 14.85
C LYS A 53 12.38 9.74 15.46
N ALA A 54 11.84 10.90 15.08
CA ALA A 54 10.52 11.34 15.53
C ALA A 54 9.42 10.37 15.07
N ALA A 55 9.47 9.92 13.82
CA ALA A 55 8.53 8.93 13.27
C ALA A 55 8.63 7.58 14.02
N ALA A 56 9.84 7.14 14.39
CA ALA A 56 10.04 5.92 15.16
C ALA A 56 9.46 6.00 16.57
N VAL A 57 9.61 7.15 17.25
CA VAL A 57 8.97 7.37 18.57
C VAL A 57 7.46 7.26 18.47
N ILE A 58 6.85 7.89 17.43
CA ILE A 58 5.41 7.79 17.20
C ILE A 58 5.02 6.33 16.93
N LEU A 59 5.80 5.61 16.14
CA LEU A 59 5.56 4.21 15.82
C LEU A 59 5.58 3.31 17.08
N GLU A 60 6.53 3.50 17.97
CA GLU A 60 6.57 2.77 19.25
C GLU A 60 5.39 3.13 20.17
N MET A 61 4.97 4.38 20.18
CA MET A 61 3.77 4.79 20.91
C MET A 61 2.51 4.12 20.34
N ILE A 62 2.43 3.93 19.00
CA ILE A 62 1.36 3.20 18.32
C ILE A 62 1.35 1.75 18.77
N LYS A 63 2.49 1.08 18.67
CA LYS A 63 2.62 -0.33 19.07
C LYS A 63 2.29 -0.57 20.55
N ALA A 64 2.61 0.41 21.39
CA ALA A 64 2.27 0.36 22.82
C ALA A 64 0.79 0.61 23.11
N GLY A 65 -0.04 0.90 22.09
CA GLY A 65 -1.47 1.20 22.26
C GLY A 65 -1.76 2.49 23.07
N LYS A 66 -0.74 3.35 23.24
CA LYS A 66 -0.85 4.56 24.06
C LYS A 66 -1.34 5.78 23.29
N ILE A 67 -1.62 5.62 22.00
CA ILE A 67 -2.07 6.69 21.13
C ILE A 67 -3.31 6.22 20.36
N ALA A 68 -4.47 6.63 20.83
CA ALA A 68 -5.68 6.69 20.01
C ALA A 68 -5.94 8.16 19.66
N GLY A 69 -6.41 8.43 18.44
CA GLY A 69 -6.87 9.75 18.04
C GLY A 69 -5.80 10.85 17.95
N ARG A 70 -4.52 10.51 17.72
CA ARG A 70 -3.48 11.51 17.52
C ARG A 70 -3.14 11.71 16.04
N ALA A 71 -2.85 12.97 15.71
CA ALA A 71 -2.42 13.36 14.38
C ALA A 71 -0.95 13.76 14.37
N CYS A 72 -0.26 13.45 13.27
CA CYS A 72 1.11 13.85 13.00
C CYS A 72 1.17 14.59 11.67
N LEU A 73 1.86 15.73 11.65
CA LEU A 73 2.11 16.49 10.43
C LEU A 73 3.58 16.39 10.02
N ILE A 74 3.85 15.86 8.85
CA ILE A 74 5.18 15.88 8.24
C ILE A 74 5.27 17.09 7.32
N ALA A 75 5.98 18.12 7.76
CA ALA A 75 6.09 19.39 7.04
C ALA A 75 7.50 19.57 6.47
N GLY A 76 7.58 20.12 5.24
CA GLY A 76 8.86 20.45 4.64
C GLY A 76 8.81 20.67 3.14
N PRO A 77 9.92 21.07 2.51
CA PRO A 77 10.00 21.32 1.08
C PRO A 77 9.61 20.11 0.23
N PRO A 78 9.23 20.30 -1.03
CA PRO A 78 8.99 19.17 -1.94
C PRO A 78 10.25 18.30 -2.10
N SER A 79 10.07 17.03 -2.41
CA SER A 79 11.16 16.06 -2.63
C SER A 79 12.07 15.79 -1.42
N THR A 80 11.58 15.99 -0.18
CA THR A 80 12.32 15.70 1.07
C THR A 80 11.92 14.37 1.70
N GLY A 81 11.21 13.49 0.99
CA GLY A 81 10.89 12.13 1.45
C GLY A 81 9.73 12.03 2.44
N LYS A 82 8.80 13.00 2.50
CA LYS A 82 7.65 12.94 3.41
C LYS A 82 6.80 11.69 3.22
N THR A 83 6.38 11.43 1.98
CA THR A 83 5.63 10.23 1.60
C THR A 83 6.46 8.96 1.85
N ALA A 84 7.77 9.02 1.63
CA ALA A 84 8.71 7.92 1.89
C ALA A 84 8.75 7.54 3.38
N ILE A 85 8.79 8.54 4.27
CA ILE A 85 8.74 8.30 5.73
C ILE A 85 7.41 7.67 6.12
N ALA A 86 6.27 8.16 5.61
CA ALA A 86 4.96 7.58 5.89
C ALA A 86 4.86 6.12 5.43
N MET A 87 5.37 5.80 4.24
CA MET A 87 5.45 4.42 3.75
C MET A 87 6.38 3.56 4.60
N GLY A 88 7.52 4.12 5.04
CA GLY A 88 8.43 3.44 5.97
C GLY A 88 7.77 3.13 7.32
N MET A 89 6.94 4.02 7.84
CA MET A 89 6.14 3.78 9.04
C MET A 89 5.15 2.64 8.83
N SER A 90 4.43 2.64 7.70
CA SER A 90 3.50 1.58 7.33
C SER A 90 4.19 0.21 7.29
N GLN A 91 5.31 0.11 6.60
CA GLN A 91 6.07 -1.14 6.50
C GLN A 91 6.61 -1.63 7.85
N SER A 92 6.98 -0.70 8.74
CA SER A 92 7.48 -1.03 10.07
C SER A 92 6.38 -1.45 11.06
N LEU A 93 5.12 -1.11 10.79
CA LEU A 93 3.95 -1.58 11.55
C LEU A 93 3.59 -3.04 11.24
N GLY A 94 3.93 -3.49 10.04
CA GLY A 94 3.65 -4.85 9.59
C GLY A 94 2.34 -4.98 8.78
N PRO A 95 2.09 -6.18 8.21
CA PRO A 95 0.95 -6.42 7.34
C PRO A 95 -0.40 -6.47 8.09
N ASP A 96 -0.38 -6.67 9.40
CA ASP A 96 -1.58 -6.81 10.23
C ASP A 96 -2.24 -5.47 10.55
N VAL A 97 -1.52 -4.35 10.35
CA VAL A 97 -2.03 -3.00 10.64
C VAL A 97 -2.51 -2.36 9.34
N PRO A 98 -3.80 -2.01 9.22
CA PRO A 98 -4.32 -1.38 8.02
C PRO A 98 -3.66 -0.02 7.79
N PHE A 99 -3.21 0.19 6.55
CA PHE A 99 -2.66 1.46 6.11
C PHE A 99 -3.45 1.96 4.90
N THR A 100 -4.04 3.13 5.03
CA THR A 100 -4.77 3.78 3.95
C THR A 100 -4.06 5.07 3.55
N SER A 101 -3.70 5.19 2.27
CA SER A 101 -3.15 6.41 1.71
C SER A 101 -4.23 7.12 0.92
N LEU A 102 -4.38 8.42 1.16
CA LEU A 102 -5.36 9.29 0.51
C LEU A 102 -4.67 10.57 0.06
N SER A 103 -4.88 10.96 -1.19
CA SER A 103 -4.53 12.31 -1.63
C SER A 103 -5.69 13.26 -1.33
N SER A 104 -5.39 14.45 -0.78
CA SER A 104 -6.44 15.43 -0.49
C SER A 104 -7.27 15.83 -1.71
N SER A 105 -6.71 15.70 -2.92
CA SER A 105 -7.43 15.96 -4.17
C SER A 105 -8.53 14.93 -4.46
N GLU A 106 -8.40 13.69 -3.98
CA GLU A 106 -9.38 12.62 -4.18
C GLU A 106 -10.69 12.85 -3.41
N ILE A 107 -10.64 13.67 -2.36
CA ILE A 107 -11.81 13.99 -1.53
C ILE A 107 -12.82 14.86 -2.30
N PHE A 108 -12.34 15.63 -3.28
CA PHE A 108 -13.18 16.52 -4.08
C PHE A 108 -13.72 15.78 -5.31
N SER A 109 -14.69 14.90 -5.09
CA SER A 109 -15.44 14.20 -6.15
C SER A 109 -16.81 14.82 -6.32
N LEU A 110 -17.38 14.67 -7.53
CA LEU A 110 -18.77 15.04 -7.82
C LEU A 110 -19.77 13.95 -7.38
N GLU A 111 -19.26 12.73 -7.17
CA GLU A 111 -20.11 11.56 -6.89
C GLU A 111 -20.34 11.32 -5.39
N MET A 112 -19.50 11.89 -4.53
CA MET A 112 -19.52 11.61 -3.10
C MET A 112 -19.29 12.89 -2.30
N SER A 113 -19.97 13.03 -1.15
CA SER A 113 -19.72 14.15 -0.23
C SER A 113 -18.31 14.07 0.40
N LYS A 114 -17.71 15.21 0.68
CA LYS A 114 -16.36 15.31 1.27
C LYS A 114 -16.27 14.57 2.62
N THR A 115 -17.31 14.72 3.42
CA THR A 115 -17.42 14.07 4.73
C THR A 115 -17.53 12.58 4.60
N GLU A 116 -18.26 12.08 3.62
CA GLU A 116 -18.36 10.65 3.34
C GLU A 116 -17.03 10.06 2.87
N ALA A 117 -16.33 10.73 1.95
CA ALA A 117 -15.01 10.30 1.50
C ALA A 117 -14.01 10.18 2.66
N LEU A 118 -14.01 11.16 3.57
CA LEU A 118 -13.20 11.12 4.80
C LEU A 118 -13.65 9.97 5.71
N THR A 119 -14.95 9.81 5.95
CA THR A 119 -15.49 8.72 6.78
C THR A 119 -15.04 7.36 6.26
N GLN A 120 -15.15 7.14 4.95
CA GLN A 120 -14.68 5.89 4.33
C GLN A 120 -13.18 5.70 4.50
N ALA A 121 -12.36 6.75 4.34
CA ALA A 121 -10.92 6.68 4.52
C ALA A 121 -10.55 6.34 5.99
N PHE A 122 -11.23 6.97 6.96
CA PHE A 122 -11.06 6.64 8.38
C PHE A 122 -11.42 5.18 8.66
N ARG A 123 -12.56 4.71 8.17
CA ARG A 123 -13.01 3.33 8.38
C ARG A 123 -12.17 2.28 7.64
N LYS A 124 -11.57 2.62 6.49
CA LYS A 124 -10.58 1.78 5.80
C LYS A 124 -9.29 1.60 6.59
N SER A 125 -8.95 2.57 7.43
CA SER A 125 -7.74 2.53 8.25
C SER A 125 -7.96 1.92 9.64
N ILE A 126 -9.15 1.43 9.96
CA ILE A 126 -9.44 0.71 11.20
C ILE A 126 -9.62 -0.77 10.87
N GLY A 127 -8.79 -1.62 11.45
CA GLY A 127 -8.88 -3.06 11.30
C GLY A 127 -9.67 -3.72 12.42
N VAL A 128 -10.40 -4.75 12.07
CA VAL A 128 -11.05 -5.67 12.99
C VAL A 128 -10.45 -7.04 12.77
N ARG A 129 -9.76 -7.57 13.76
CA ARG A 129 -9.21 -8.92 13.74
C ARG A 129 -10.24 -9.85 14.36
N ILE A 130 -10.90 -10.64 13.53
CA ILE A 130 -11.94 -11.58 13.93
C ILE A 130 -11.29 -12.95 14.13
N LYS A 131 -11.48 -13.52 15.30
CA LYS A 131 -11.05 -14.89 15.64
C LYS A 131 -12.23 -15.82 15.43
N GLU A 132 -12.14 -16.67 14.42
CA GLU A 132 -13.13 -17.70 14.17
C GLU A 132 -12.53 -19.07 14.51
N GLU A 133 -13.20 -19.81 15.37
CA GLU A 133 -12.87 -21.22 15.56
C GLU A 133 -13.47 -22.01 14.40
N SER A 134 -12.64 -22.50 13.50
CA SER A 134 -13.08 -23.39 12.44
C SER A 134 -12.70 -24.85 12.76
N GLU A 135 -13.62 -25.75 12.55
CA GLU A 135 -13.36 -27.19 12.60
C GLU A 135 -12.83 -27.63 11.23
N ILE A 136 -11.56 -27.99 11.22
CA ILE A 136 -10.88 -28.47 10.02
C ILE A 136 -10.67 -29.97 10.15
N MET A 137 -11.00 -30.72 9.08
CA MET A 137 -10.66 -32.13 8.95
C MET A 137 -9.44 -32.26 8.05
N GLU A 138 -8.36 -32.82 8.57
CA GLU A 138 -7.15 -33.11 7.81
C GLU A 138 -6.85 -34.60 7.79
N GLY A 139 -6.57 -35.13 6.61
CA GLY A 139 -6.20 -36.53 6.48
C GLY A 139 -5.88 -36.94 5.04
N GLU A 140 -5.40 -38.19 4.92
CA GLU A 140 -5.16 -38.85 3.63
C GLU A 140 -6.45 -39.44 3.11
N VAL A 141 -6.75 -39.20 1.85
CA VAL A 141 -7.90 -39.79 1.16
C VAL A 141 -7.58 -41.25 0.82
N VAL A 142 -8.30 -42.15 1.43
CA VAL A 142 -8.17 -43.60 1.15
C VAL A 142 -9.00 -43.98 -0.06
N GLU A 143 -10.27 -43.62 -0.06
CA GLU A 143 -11.23 -43.98 -1.10
C GLU A 143 -12.27 -42.90 -1.32
N ILE A 144 -12.66 -42.72 -2.59
CA ILE A 144 -13.74 -41.81 -3.00
C ILE A 144 -14.77 -42.65 -3.79
N GLN A 145 -15.95 -42.83 -3.23
CA GLN A 145 -17.08 -43.48 -3.90
C GLN A 145 -18.09 -42.40 -4.32
N ILE A 146 -18.40 -42.33 -5.60
CA ILE A 146 -19.38 -41.39 -6.13
C ILE A 146 -20.50 -42.16 -6.78
N ASP A 147 -21.67 -42.13 -6.15
CA ASP A 147 -22.89 -42.73 -6.69
C ASP A 147 -23.67 -41.73 -7.51
N ARG A 148 -23.92 -42.08 -8.76
CA ARG A 148 -24.81 -41.32 -9.64
C ARG A 148 -26.19 -41.94 -9.64
N SER A 149 -27.17 -41.23 -9.12
CA SER A 149 -28.55 -41.68 -9.19
C SER A 149 -28.97 -41.84 -10.65
N VAL A 150 -29.44 -43.01 -11.00
CA VAL A 150 -29.95 -43.36 -12.36
C VAL A 150 -31.14 -42.51 -12.74
N THR A 151 -31.84 -41.90 -11.79
CA THR A 151 -33.07 -41.10 -11.96
C THR A 151 -32.85 -39.57 -12.02
N GLY A 152 -31.60 -39.13 -12.20
CA GLY A 152 -31.30 -37.68 -12.31
C GLY A 152 -31.30 -36.91 -10.97
N GLY A 153 -31.24 -37.59 -9.84
CA GLY A 153 -31.13 -36.97 -8.52
C GLY A 153 -29.76 -36.39 -8.22
N ALA A 154 -29.64 -35.70 -7.10
CA ALA A 154 -28.40 -35.09 -6.65
C ALA A 154 -27.30 -36.17 -6.50
N LYS A 155 -26.06 -35.83 -6.93
CA LYS A 155 -24.88 -36.65 -6.75
C LYS A 155 -24.66 -36.84 -5.25
N GLN A 156 -24.49 -38.11 -4.82
CA GLN A 156 -24.10 -38.47 -3.46
C GLN A 156 -22.80 -39.24 -3.53
N GLY A 157 -21.95 -39.13 -2.51
CA GLY A 157 -20.69 -39.87 -2.46
C GLY A 157 -20.24 -40.11 -1.03
N LYS A 158 -19.33 -41.04 -0.90
CA LYS A 158 -18.67 -41.36 0.36
C LYS A 158 -17.18 -41.09 0.23
N LEU A 159 -16.63 -40.42 1.22
CA LEU A 159 -15.21 -40.11 1.34
C LEU A 159 -14.64 -40.78 2.58
N THR A 160 -13.65 -41.63 2.39
CA THR A 160 -12.91 -42.21 3.48
C THR A 160 -11.60 -41.49 3.66
N ILE A 161 -11.43 -40.89 4.85
CA ILE A 161 -10.23 -40.13 5.24
C ILE A 161 -9.54 -40.85 6.38
N LYS A 162 -8.22 -40.93 6.30
CA LYS A 162 -7.38 -41.59 7.30
C LYS A 162 -6.33 -40.64 7.84
N THR A 163 -6.09 -40.73 9.15
CA THR A 163 -4.91 -40.20 9.84
C THR A 163 -4.05 -41.39 10.31
N THR A 164 -2.93 -41.12 10.99
CA THR A 164 -2.12 -42.18 11.59
C THR A 164 -2.91 -43.03 12.60
N ASP A 165 -3.86 -42.42 13.32
CA ASP A 165 -4.55 -43.01 14.45
C ASP A 165 -6.00 -43.42 14.16
N MET A 166 -6.64 -42.82 13.17
CA MET A 166 -8.07 -42.92 12.90
C MET A 166 -8.38 -43.01 11.41
N GLU A 167 -9.44 -43.76 11.10
CA GLU A 167 -10.07 -43.79 9.77
C GLU A 167 -11.56 -43.53 9.92
N ALA A 168 -12.11 -42.62 9.15
CA ALA A 168 -13.53 -42.32 9.18
C ALA A 168 -14.09 -42.10 7.77
N MET A 169 -15.35 -42.51 7.61
CA MET A 169 -16.11 -42.34 6.37
C MET A 169 -17.12 -41.21 6.54
N TYR A 170 -17.17 -40.35 5.56
CA TYR A 170 -18.06 -39.19 5.53
C TYR A 170 -18.94 -39.20 4.27
N ASP A 171 -20.22 -38.90 4.44
CA ASP A 171 -21.15 -38.76 3.34
C ASP A 171 -20.97 -37.32 2.73
N MET A 172 -20.84 -37.29 1.41
CA MET A 172 -20.60 -36.03 0.67
C MET A 172 -21.84 -35.62 -0.11
N GLY A 173 -22.18 -34.35 0.00
CA GLY A 173 -23.19 -33.73 -0.86
C GLY A 173 -22.65 -33.30 -2.23
N ALA A 174 -23.53 -32.95 -3.16
CA ALA A 174 -23.19 -32.59 -4.52
C ALA A 174 -22.15 -31.44 -4.62
N LYS A 175 -22.26 -30.40 -3.79
CA LYS A 175 -21.30 -29.28 -3.76
C LYS A 175 -19.88 -29.71 -3.43
N MET A 176 -19.74 -30.65 -2.49
CA MET A 176 -18.46 -31.18 -2.05
C MET A 176 -17.81 -32.04 -3.14
N ILE A 177 -18.61 -32.87 -3.81
CA ILE A 177 -18.17 -33.70 -4.95
C ILE A 177 -17.66 -32.80 -6.10
N ASP A 178 -18.40 -31.72 -6.42
CA ASP A 178 -17.99 -30.80 -7.47
C ASP A 178 -16.70 -30.05 -7.09
N ALA A 179 -16.51 -29.66 -5.82
CA ALA A 179 -15.28 -29.05 -5.32
C ALA A 179 -14.09 -30.04 -5.41
N MET A 180 -14.26 -31.29 -5.01
CA MET A 180 -13.22 -32.33 -5.12
C MET A 180 -12.83 -32.60 -6.58
N THR A 181 -13.81 -32.61 -7.48
CA THR A 181 -13.57 -32.82 -8.91
C THR A 181 -12.80 -31.63 -9.52
N LYS A 182 -13.09 -30.41 -9.07
CA LYS A 182 -12.41 -29.18 -9.49
C LYS A 182 -10.95 -29.18 -9.07
N GLU A 183 -10.67 -29.57 -7.83
CA GLU A 183 -9.31 -29.65 -7.28
C GLU A 183 -8.57 -30.94 -7.68
N ARG A 184 -9.18 -31.80 -8.49
CA ARG A 184 -8.63 -33.09 -8.97
C ARG A 184 -8.05 -33.95 -7.84
N ILE A 185 -8.82 -34.11 -6.79
CA ILE A 185 -8.42 -34.91 -5.62
C ILE A 185 -8.55 -36.39 -5.97
N MET A 186 -7.49 -37.15 -5.67
CA MET A 186 -7.42 -38.59 -5.91
C MET A 186 -7.10 -39.31 -4.60
N ALA A 187 -7.35 -40.63 -4.59
CA ALA A 187 -6.94 -41.45 -3.47
C ALA A 187 -5.40 -41.38 -3.27
N GLY A 188 -4.99 -41.19 -2.03
CA GLY A 188 -3.61 -40.94 -1.63
C GLY A 188 -3.20 -39.48 -1.55
N ASP A 189 -4.11 -38.56 -1.80
CA ASP A 189 -3.87 -37.15 -1.58
C ASP A 189 -4.19 -36.76 -0.13
N ILE A 190 -3.40 -35.86 0.43
CA ILE A 190 -3.68 -35.26 1.75
C ILE A 190 -4.50 -34.01 1.53
N ILE A 191 -5.66 -33.97 2.15
CA ILE A 191 -6.62 -32.87 2.02
C ILE A 191 -6.95 -32.25 3.37
N SER A 192 -7.32 -30.98 3.33
CA SER A 192 -7.92 -30.25 4.45
C SER A 192 -9.32 -29.79 4.04
N ILE A 193 -10.30 -30.13 4.85
CA ILE A 193 -11.71 -29.78 4.66
C ILE A 193 -12.14 -28.89 5.81
N ASP A 194 -12.55 -27.68 5.49
CA ASP A 194 -13.18 -26.78 6.45
C ASP A 194 -14.69 -27.10 6.52
N LYS A 195 -15.17 -27.51 7.66
CA LYS A 195 -16.58 -27.86 7.88
C LYS A 195 -17.51 -26.65 7.81
N SER A 196 -17.03 -25.48 8.18
CA SER A 196 -17.84 -24.26 8.24
C SER A 196 -18.14 -23.73 6.85
N SER A 197 -17.13 -23.67 5.97
CA SER A 197 -17.24 -23.16 4.61
C SER A 197 -17.47 -24.24 3.55
N GLY A 198 -17.22 -25.50 3.87
CA GLY A 198 -17.24 -26.63 2.91
C GLY A 198 -16.08 -26.56 1.89
N LYS A 199 -15.08 -25.73 2.15
CA LYS A 199 -13.92 -25.56 1.27
C LYS A 199 -12.96 -26.73 1.44
N ILE A 200 -12.55 -27.32 0.32
CA ILE A 200 -11.57 -28.38 0.27
C ILE A 200 -10.28 -27.84 -0.32
N THR A 201 -9.17 -28.08 0.35
CA THR A 201 -7.84 -27.67 -0.11
C THR A 201 -6.94 -28.89 -0.17
N LYS A 202 -6.31 -29.14 -1.32
CA LYS A 202 -5.29 -30.17 -1.48
C LYS A 202 -3.97 -29.66 -0.91
N LEU A 203 -3.46 -30.33 0.14
CA LEU A 203 -2.19 -29.98 0.77
C LEU A 203 -1.00 -30.63 0.08
N GLY A 204 -1.16 -31.86 -0.41
CA GLY A 204 -0.11 -32.60 -1.08
C GLY A 204 -0.49 -34.05 -1.30
N ARG A 205 0.49 -34.91 -1.54
CA ARG A 205 0.33 -36.34 -1.69
C ARG A 205 1.06 -37.08 -0.58
N SER A 206 0.51 -38.23 -0.15
CA SER A 206 1.11 -39.04 0.88
C SER A 206 2.40 -39.72 0.41
N TYR A 207 3.42 -39.77 1.28
CA TYR A 207 4.67 -40.49 1.03
C TYR A 207 4.45 -42.02 0.81
N ALA A 208 3.38 -42.58 1.33
CA ALA A 208 3.08 -43.98 1.14
C ALA A 208 2.87 -44.37 -0.33
N ARG A 209 2.51 -43.41 -1.18
CA ARG A 209 2.31 -43.59 -2.61
C ARG A 209 3.37 -42.90 -3.47
N SER A 210 4.55 -42.65 -2.95
CA SER A 210 5.67 -42.07 -3.71
C SER A 210 6.15 -42.92 -4.89
N ARG A 211 5.74 -44.20 -4.95
CA ARG A 211 6.10 -45.12 -6.07
C ARG A 211 5.30 -44.85 -7.36
N ASP A 212 4.22 -44.07 -7.31
CA ASP A 212 3.40 -43.71 -8.48
C ASP A 212 3.98 -42.45 -9.20
N TYR A 213 5.30 -42.32 -9.19
CA TYR A 213 6.04 -41.13 -9.62
C TYR A 213 5.91 -40.82 -11.13
N ASP A 214 5.65 -41.83 -11.96
CA ASP A 214 5.68 -41.68 -13.42
C ASP A 214 4.47 -40.94 -14.04
N ALA A 215 3.43 -40.63 -13.25
CA ALA A 215 2.20 -39.97 -13.76
C ALA A 215 1.97 -38.54 -13.28
N MET A 216 2.94 -37.93 -12.58
CA MET A 216 2.72 -36.70 -11.84
C MET A 216 3.65 -35.56 -12.28
N GLY A 217 3.07 -34.34 -12.34
CA GLY A 217 3.81 -33.14 -12.69
C GLY A 217 4.85 -32.74 -11.62
N VAL A 218 5.78 -31.88 -11.99
CA VAL A 218 6.97 -31.45 -11.24
C VAL A 218 6.63 -30.72 -9.91
N ASP A 219 5.38 -30.26 -9.72
CA ASP A 219 4.98 -29.43 -8.59
C ASP A 219 4.30 -30.17 -7.44
N THR A 220 4.40 -31.50 -7.37
CA THR A 220 3.69 -32.27 -6.34
C THR A 220 4.49 -32.28 -5.02
N LYS A 221 3.93 -31.65 -3.98
CA LYS A 221 4.48 -31.73 -2.62
C LYS A 221 4.11 -33.06 -1.98
N PHE A 222 5.11 -33.80 -1.51
CA PHE A 222 4.90 -35.00 -0.70
C PHE A 222 4.89 -34.64 0.79
N LEU A 223 3.87 -35.09 1.49
CA LEU A 223 3.68 -34.85 2.92
C LEU A 223 3.48 -36.19 3.64
N GLN A 224 3.80 -36.23 4.93
CA GLN A 224 3.45 -37.34 5.77
C GLN A 224 1.96 -37.31 6.12
N CYS A 225 1.35 -38.48 6.35
CA CYS A 225 -0.01 -38.57 6.83
C CYS A 225 -0.13 -37.73 8.12
N PRO A 226 -1.14 -36.87 8.27
CA PRO A 226 -1.33 -36.10 9.49
C PRO A 226 -1.50 -37.00 10.71
N ASP A 227 -0.87 -36.61 11.82
CA ASP A 227 -0.96 -37.33 13.08
C ASP A 227 -2.13 -36.83 13.93
N GLY A 228 -2.73 -37.73 14.69
CA GLY A 228 -3.76 -37.44 15.69
C GLY A 228 -5.19 -37.48 15.16
N GLU A 229 -6.08 -36.72 15.79
CA GLU A 229 -7.50 -36.67 15.47
C GLU A 229 -7.79 -36.08 14.08
N LEU A 230 -8.78 -36.69 13.39
CA LEU A 230 -9.25 -36.21 12.08
C LEU A 230 -9.82 -34.80 12.14
N GLN A 231 -10.46 -34.42 13.26
CA GLN A 231 -11.05 -33.12 13.48
C GLN A 231 -10.13 -32.30 14.39
N LYS A 232 -9.58 -31.23 13.84
CA LYS A 232 -8.77 -30.26 14.59
C LYS A 232 -9.51 -28.94 14.65
N ARG A 233 -9.64 -28.36 15.83
CA ARG A 233 -10.08 -26.99 15.96
C ARG A 233 -8.90 -26.09 15.65
N LYS A 234 -9.06 -25.23 14.66
CA LYS A 234 -8.07 -24.23 14.28
C LYS A 234 -8.69 -22.85 14.44
N GLU A 235 -8.03 -22.01 15.21
CA GLU A 235 -8.38 -20.60 15.21
C GLU A 235 -7.88 -19.99 13.90
N VAL A 236 -8.80 -19.50 13.11
CA VAL A 236 -8.50 -18.72 11.90
C VAL A 236 -8.73 -17.27 12.22
N VAL A 237 -7.67 -16.48 12.08
CA VAL A 237 -7.72 -15.05 12.34
C VAL A 237 -7.87 -14.33 11.00
N HIS A 238 -8.98 -13.64 10.84
CA HIS A 238 -9.26 -12.79 9.68
C HIS A 238 -9.15 -11.32 10.10
N THR A 239 -8.28 -10.57 9.42
CA THR A 239 -8.22 -9.11 9.59
C THR A 239 -8.99 -8.46 8.46
N VAL A 240 -10.05 -7.74 8.78
CA VAL A 240 -10.95 -7.05 7.84
C VAL A 240 -11.01 -5.58 8.27
N THR A 241 -11.17 -4.66 7.32
CA THR A 241 -11.38 -3.26 7.64
C THR A 241 -12.86 -2.98 7.98
N LEU A 242 -13.12 -1.99 8.83
CA LEU A 242 -14.51 -1.58 9.13
C LEU A 242 -15.28 -1.18 7.87
N HIS A 243 -14.61 -0.56 6.90
CA HIS A 243 -15.22 -0.21 5.62
C HIS A 243 -15.66 -1.44 4.80
N GLU A 244 -14.87 -2.51 4.80
CA GLU A 244 -15.25 -3.76 4.11
C GLU A 244 -16.49 -4.38 4.76
N ILE A 245 -16.58 -4.34 6.08
CA ILE A 245 -17.77 -4.80 6.81
C ILE A 245 -18.99 -3.93 6.46
N ASP A 246 -18.82 -2.60 6.36
CA ASP A 246 -19.88 -1.68 5.93
C ASP A 246 -20.39 -2.00 4.53
N VAL A 247 -19.46 -2.22 3.57
CA VAL A 247 -19.80 -2.53 2.18
C VAL A 247 -20.53 -3.87 2.07
N ILE A 248 -20.07 -4.91 2.80
CA ILE A 248 -20.74 -6.22 2.80
C ILE A 248 -22.17 -6.10 3.32
N ASN A 249 -22.37 -5.39 4.42
CA ASN A 249 -23.69 -5.24 5.04
C ASN A 249 -24.60 -4.28 4.24
N SER A 250 -24.07 -3.27 3.57
CA SER A 250 -24.85 -2.40 2.70
C SER A 250 -25.37 -3.13 1.46
N ARG A 251 -24.58 -4.07 0.91
CA ARG A 251 -24.99 -4.87 -0.25
C ARG A 251 -26.08 -5.89 0.05
N THR A 252 -26.16 -6.41 1.27
CA THR A 252 -27.21 -7.37 1.66
C THR A 252 -28.62 -6.74 1.73
N GLN A 253 -28.71 -5.43 1.92
CA GLN A 253 -29.97 -4.67 1.81
C GLN A 253 -30.22 -4.11 0.39
N GLY A 254 -29.31 -4.28 -0.51
CA GLY A 254 -29.12 -3.46 -1.71
C GLY A 254 -29.59 -4.03 -3.03
N PHE A 255 -30.53 -4.98 -3.10
CA PHE A 255 -31.20 -5.24 -4.41
C PHE A 255 -32.00 -4.02 -4.90
N LEU A 256 -32.47 -3.18 -3.99
CA LEU A 256 -33.11 -1.88 -4.29
C LEU A 256 -32.10 -0.78 -4.66
N ALA A 257 -30.87 -0.83 -4.19
CA ALA A 257 -29.81 0.14 -4.49
C ALA A 257 -29.34 0.11 -5.96
N LEU A 258 -29.46 -1.03 -6.64
CA LEU A 258 -29.21 -1.14 -8.08
C LEU A 258 -30.17 -0.31 -8.95
N PHE A 259 -31.30 0.11 -8.41
CA PHE A 259 -32.31 0.89 -9.12
C PHE A 259 -32.37 2.36 -8.68
N SER A 260 -31.72 2.75 -7.61
CA SER A 260 -31.82 4.10 -7.03
C SER A 260 -30.69 5.07 -7.41
N GLY A 261 -29.79 4.72 -8.36
CA GLY A 261 -28.70 5.60 -8.77
C GLY A 261 -27.76 5.95 -7.60
N ASP A 262 -27.39 4.94 -6.82
CA ASP A 262 -26.67 5.10 -5.56
C ASP A 262 -25.32 5.82 -5.76
N THR A 263 -25.16 6.91 -5.05
CA THR A 263 -23.96 7.77 -4.98
C THR A 263 -22.76 7.08 -4.30
N GLY A 264 -22.86 5.79 -3.98
CA GLY A 264 -21.81 5.06 -3.24
C GLY A 264 -21.70 5.45 -1.75
N GLU A 265 -22.65 6.27 -1.26
CA GLU A 265 -22.72 6.67 0.14
C GLU A 265 -23.37 5.58 1.00
N ILE A 266 -22.75 5.25 2.12
CA ILE A 266 -23.26 4.27 3.07
C ILE A 266 -24.05 5.00 4.15
N ARG A 267 -25.29 4.57 4.41
CA ARG A 267 -26.17 5.19 5.42
C ARG A 267 -25.55 5.12 6.81
N SER A 268 -25.69 6.20 7.59
CA SER A 268 -25.17 6.30 8.96
C SER A 268 -25.73 5.21 9.88
N GLU A 269 -27.02 4.86 9.71
CA GLU A 269 -27.69 3.85 10.54
C GLU A 269 -27.03 2.46 10.40
N ILE A 270 -26.55 2.11 9.20
CA ILE A 270 -25.84 0.84 8.97
C ILE A 270 -24.52 0.85 9.70
N ARG A 271 -23.80 1.98 9.69
CA ARG A 271 -22.54 2.15 10.40
C ARG A 271 -22.70 2.04 11.91
N ASP A 272 -23.75 2.65 12.44
CA ASP A 272 -24.05 2.58 13.86
C ASP A 272 -24.39 1.15 14.30
N GLN A 273 -25.16 0.43 13.50
CA GLN A 273 -25.43 -1.01 13.73
C GLN A 273 -24.16 -1.85 13.71
N ILE A 274 -23.23 -1.56 12.79
CA ILE A 274 -21.96 -2.26 12.68
C ILE A 274 -21.05 -1.93 13.85
N ASN A 275 -20.99 -0.66 14.26
CA ASN A 275 -20.21 -0.24 15.42
C ASN A 275 -20.70 -0.95 16.69
N THR A 276 -22.01 -1.06 16.88
CA THR A 276 -22.62 -1.79 17.99
C THR A 276 -22.24 -3.27 17.96
N LYS A 277 -22.37 -3.93 16.80
CA LYS A 277 -22.00 -5.35 16.65
C LYS A 277 -20.50 -5.59 16.88
N VAL A 278 -19.63 -4.72 16.37
CA VAL A 278 -18.18 -4.83 16.58
C VAL A 278 -17.85 -4.64 18.07
N GLY A 279 -18.55 -3.73 18.76
CA GLY A 279 -18.46 -3.56 20.20
C GLY A 279 -18.83 -4.85 20.95
N GLU A 280 -19.95 -5.49 20.60
CA GLU A 280 -20.41 -6.76 21.17
C GLU A 280 -19.35 -7.87 20.92
N TRP A 281 -18.81 -7.98 19.74
CA TRP A 281 -17.76 -8.97 19.43
C TRP A 281 -16.47 -8.74 20.21
N LYS A 282 -16.14 -7.47 20.47
CA LYS A 282 -14.98 -7.10 21.31
C LYS A 282 -15.22 -7.53 22.77
N GLU A 283 -16.42 -7.28 23.32
CA GLU A 283 -16.80 -7.71 24.68
C GLU A 283 -16.83 -9.24 24.83
N GLU A 284 -17.29 -9.94 23.80
CA GLU A 284 -17.28 -11.41 23.74
C GLU A 284 -15.88 -12.01 23.52
N GLY A 285 -14.86 -11.18 23.25
CA GLY A 285 -13.49 -11.64 22.95
C GLY A 285 -13.31 -12.26 21.57
N LYS A 286 -14.33 -12.22 20.70
CA LYS A 286 -14.29 -12.76 19.33
C LYS A 286 -13.57 -11.84 18.34
N ALA A 287 -13.54 -10.54 18.61
CA ALA A 287 -12.90 -9.57 17.78
C ALA A 287 -11.97 -8.64 18.57
N GLU A 288 -10.87 -8.26 17.93
CA GLU A 288 -9.92 -7.28 18.43
C GLU A 288 -9.84 -6.13 17.44
N ILE A 289 -10.00 -4.90 17.94
CA ILE A 289 -9.88 -3.71 17.10
C ILE A 289 -8.41 -3.32 17.03
N VAL A 290 -7.90 -3.24 15.80
CA VAL A 290 -6.53 -2.84 15.50
C VAL A 290 -6.56 -1.43 14.89
N PRO A 291 -6.17 -0.39 15.66
CA PRO A 291 -6.07 0.95 15.10
C PRO A 291 -4.97 0.96 14.04
N GLY A 292 -5.31 1.37 12.83
CA GLY A 292 -4.36 1.50 11.74
C GLY A 292 -3.94 2.94 11.49
N VAL A 293 -3.39 3.19 10.32
CA VAL A 293 -2.83 4.48 9.92
C VAL A 293 -3.53 5.04 8.70
N LEU A 294 -4.02 6.27 8.80
CA LEU A 294 -4.50 7.06 7.69
C LEU A 294 -3.44 8.08 7.28
N PHE A 295 -2.90 7.94 6.09
CA PHE A 295 -1.97 8.91 5.50
C PHE A 295 -2.69 9.83 4.54
N ILE A 296 -2.64 11.14 4.78
CA ILE A 296 -3.23 12.18 3.92
C ILE A 296 -2.10 13.01 3.31
N ASP A 297 -1.88 12.85 2.01
CA ASP A 297 -0.89 13.67 1.29
C ASP A 297 -1.51 15.00 0.84
N GLU A 298 -0.67 16.03 0.77
CA GLU A 298 -1.05 17.40 0.37
C GLU A 298 -2.23 17.98 1.21
N VAL A 299 -2.20 17.77 2.52
CA VAL A 299 -3.30 18.14 3.44
C VAL A 299 -3.74 19.62 3.33
N HIS A 300 -2.87 20.52 2.86
CA HIS A 300 -3.19 21.93 2.62
C HIS A 300 -4.25 22.17 1.51
N MET A 301 -4.59 21.13 0.76
CA MET A 301 -5.66 21.18 -0.24
C MET A 301 -7.06 20.98 0.35
N LEU A 302 -7.15 20.61 1.64
CA LEU A 302 -8.42 20.42 2.33
C LEU A 302 -9.08 21.75 2.67
N ASP A 303 -10.42 21.73 2.75
CA ASP A 303 -11.24 22.87 3.17
C ASP A 303 -11.38 22.91 4.70
N ILE A 304 -11.79 24.04 5.23
CA ILE A 304 -12.03 24.22 6.67
C ILE A 304 -13.08 23.23 7.23
N GLU A 305 -14.07 22.85 6.43
CA GLU A 305 -15.08 21.85 6.79
C GLU A 305 -14.45 20.47 7.02
N CYS A 306 -13.50 20.08 6.15
CA CYS A 306 -12.77 18.83 6.30
C CYS A 306 -11.92 18.82 7.58
N PHE A 307 -11.27 19.94 7.93
CA PHE A 307 -10.52 20.04 9.18
C PHE A 307 -11.41 19.94 10.41
N SER A 308 -12.58 20.56 10.38
CA SER A 308 -13.57 20.45 11.46
C SER A 308 -14.05 19.00 11.64
N TYR A 309 -14.28 18.30 10.52
CA TYR A 309 -14.62 16.88 10.53
C TYR A 309 -13.48 16.03 11.14
N ILE A 310 -12.24 16.25 10.69
CA ILE A 310 -11.07 15.49 11.18
C ILE A 310 -10.88 15.74 12.69
N ASN A 311 -11.02 16.98 13.17
CA ASN A 311 -10.94 17.31 14.59
C ASN A 311 -11.91 16.45 15.42
N ARG A 312 -13.16 16.34 14.97
CA ARG A 312 -14.17 15.52 15.64
C ARG A 312 -13.84 14.04 15.55
N ALA A 313 -13.41 13.58 14.37
CA ALA A 313 -13.07 12.17 14.14
C ALA A 313 -11.85 11.70 14.96
N LEU A 314 -10.92 12.61 15.30
CA LEU A 314 -9.77 12.28 16.16
C LEU A 314 -10.16 12.10 17.64
N GLU A 315 -11.32 12.59 18.04
CA GLU A 315 -11.84 12.44 19.41
C GLU A 315 -12.61 11.13 19.62
N ASP A 316 -12.81 10.36 18.56
CA ASP A 316 -13.46 9.05 18.63
C ASP A 316 -12.52 7.99 19.24
N ASP A 317 -13.06 7.10 20.07
CA ASP A 317 -12.32 6.00 20.71
C ASP A 317 -11.71 5.01 19.71
N LEU A 318 -12.28 4.92 18.52
CA LEU A 318 -11.82 4.06 17.42
C LEU A 318 -10.92 4.80 16.41
N ALA A 319 -10.56 6.05 16.69
CA ALA A 319 -9.82 6.86 15.75
C ALA A 319 -8.48 6.21 15.34
N PRO A 320 -8.19 6.09 14.03
CA PRO A 320 -6.89 5.68 13.56
C PRO A 320 -5.86 6.79 13.79
N ILE A 321 -4.59 6.46 13.60
CA ILE A 321 -3.54 7.46 13.65
C ILE A 321 -3.50 8.18 12.30
N VAL A 322 -3.63 9.50 12.34
CA VAL A 322 -3.63 10.32 11.13
C VAL A 322 -2.25 10.93 10.90
N ILE A 323 -1.61 10.54 9.80
CA ILE A 323 -0.34 11.11 9.35
C ILE A 323 -0.63 12.01 8.15
N MET A 324 -0.26 13.27 8.25
CA MET A 324 -0.49 14.25 7.21
C MET A 324 0.81 14.74 6.63
N ALA A 325 0.84 15.09 5.34
CA ALA A 325 1.98 15.71 4.70
C ALA A 325 1.62 17.07 4.10
N SER A 326 2.47 18.08 4.34
CA SER A 326 2.34 19.40 3.75
C SER A 326 3.68 19.92 3.22
N ASN A 327 3.64 20.57 2.07
CA ASN A 327 4.79 21.23 1.46
C ASN A 327 4.64 22.77 1.45
N ARG A 328 3.60 23.30 2.10
CA ARG A 328 3.32 24.73 2.15
C ARG A 328 3.93 25.38 3.38
N GLY A 329 4.38 26.62 3.21
CA GLY A 329 4.76 27.51 4.29
C GLY A 329 3.51 28.25 4.82
N GLN A 330 3.54 29.58 4.80
CA GLN A 330 2.34 30.37 5.09
C GLN A 330 1.45 30.42 3.83
N SER A 331 0.23 29.90 3.95
CA SER A 331 -0.72 29.87 2.85
C SER A 331 -2.15 30.13 3.34
N ARG A 332 -3.04 30.51 2.43
CA ARG A 332 -4.46 30.64 2.75
C ARG A 332 -5.08 29.25 2.92
N ILE A 333 -5.94 29.10 3.91
CA ILE A 333 -6.77 27.90 4.05
C ILE A 333 -7.81 27.93 2.93
N ARG A 334 -7.95 26.82 2.23
CA ARG A 334 -8.91 26.71 1.12
C ARG A 334 -10.34 26.97 1.61
N GLY A 335 -11.07 27.80 0.86
CA GLY A 335 -12.42 28.23 1.23
C GLY A 335 -12.47 29.42 2.19
N THR A 336 -11.32 29.98 2.60
CA THR A 336 -11.24 31.14 3.48
C THR A 336 -10.16 32.12 3.05
N ASP A 337 -10.24 33.38 3.50
CA ASP A 337 -9.18 34.38 3.29
C ASP A 337 -8.11 34.35 4.39
N TYR A 338 -8.24 33.46 5.36
CA TYR A 338 -7.35 33.38 6.49
C TYR A 338 -6.01 32.72 6.11
N LYS A 339 -4.90 33.40 6.40
CA LYS A 339 -3.54 32.88 6.22
C LYS A 339 -3.07 32.16 7.47
N SER A 340 -2.60 30.94 7.30
CA SER A 340 -2.12 30.10 8.39
C SER A 340 -0.83 29.36 8.03
N PRO A 341 0.00 29.00 9.00
CA PRO A 341 1.15 28.13 8.77
C PRO A 341 0.69 26.79 8.19
N HIS A 342 1.44 26.30 7.20
CA HIS A 342 1.19 25.04 6.49
C HIS A 342 -0.18 24.94 5.80
N GLY A 343 -0.99 26.00 5.80
CA GLY A 343 -2.35 26.01 5.25
C GLY A 343 -3.37 25.24 6.11
N LEU A 344 -3.09 25.08 7.41
CA LEU A 344 -3.96 24.41 8.37
C LEU A 344 -4.48 25.38 9.42
N PRO A 345 -5.71 25.22 9.97
CA PRO A 345 -6.22 25.99 11.08
C PRO A 345 -5.30 25.90 12.31
N LEU A 346 -5.18 26.99 13.09
CA LEU A 346 -4.31 27.02 14.28
C LEU A 346 -4.79 26.07 15.38
N ASP A 347 -6.09 25.98 15.59
CA ASP A 347 -6.72 25.05 16.54
C ASP A 347 -6.42 23.58 16.21
N PHE A 348 -6.28 23.27 14.93
CA PHE A 348 -5.88 21.95 14.48
C PHE A 348 -4.37 21.72 14.68
N LEU A 349 -3.53 22.72 14.40
CA LEU A 349 -2.08 22.61 14.58
C LEU A 349 -1.66 22.35 16.04
N ASP A 350 -2.40 22.88 17.01
CA ASP A 350 -2.13 22.66 18.43
C ASP A 350 -2.36 21.20 18.87
N ARG A 351 -3.16 20.44 18.10
CA ARG A 351 -3.46 19.03 18.37
C ARG A 351 -2.51 18.06 17.67
N VAL A 352 -1.63 18.57 16.80
CA VAL A 352 -0.83 17.75 15.89
C VAL A 352 0.64 17.78 16.27
N SER A 353 1.29 16.61 16.26
CA SER A 353 2.75 16.52 16.40
C SER A 353 3.44 16.85 15.09
N ILE A 354 4.25 17.90 15.04
CA ILE A 354 4.88 18.38 13.80
C ILE A 354 6.28 17.82 13.66
N ILE A 355 6.51 17.09 12.55
CA ILE A 355 7.83 16.58 12.13
C ILE A 355 8.31 17.42 10.94
N GLN A 356 9.50 18.00 11.06
CA GLN A 356 10.10 18.78 9.97
C GLN A 356 11.07 17.93 9.18
N THR A 357 10.98 18.00 7.84
CA THR A 357 11.95 17.42 6.92
C THR A 357 12.84 18.49 6.32
N GLN A 358 14.11 18.16 6.07
CA GLN A 358 15.11 19.07 5.54
C GLN A 358 15.52 18.69 4.10
N PRO A 359 16.03 19.62 3.28
CA PRO A 359 16.62 19.26 1.99
C PRO A 359 17.76 18.27 2.17
N TYR A 360 17.91 17.35 1.22
CA TYR A 360 18.98 16.36 1.23
C TYR A 360 20.34 16.97 0.88
N ASN A 361 21.39 16.43 1.49
CA ASN A 361 22.76 16.72 1.14
C ASN A 361 23.17 16.05 -0.19
N PRO A 362 24.20 16.56 -0.92
CA PRO A 362 24.64 15.99 -2.19
C PRO A 362 24.99 14.49 -2.10
N ASP A 363 25.61 14.07 -1.00
CA ASP A 363 25.97 12.67 -0.77
C ASP A 363 24.75 11.79 -0.53
N GLU A 364 23.75 12.29 0.19
CA GLU A 364 22.46 11.63 0.39
C GLU A 364 21.72 11.48 -0.94
N ILE A 365 21.70 12.52 -1.80
CA ILE A 365 21.10 12.46 -3.13
C ILE A 365 21.79 11.38 -3.97
N ARG A 366 23.12 11.31 -3.93
CA ARG A 366 23.88 10.29 -4.64
C ARG A 366 23.50 8.87 -4.19
N GLN A 367 23.36 8.66 -2.88
CA GLN A 367 22.93 7.37 -2.33
C GLN A 367 21.49 7.02 -2.74
N ILE A 368 20.56 7.98 -2.68
CA ILE A 368 19.17 7.77 -3.10
C ILE A 368 19.08 7.38 -4.57
N ILE A 369 19.82 8.07 -5.45
CA ILE A 369 19.86 7.75 -6.89
C ILE A 369 20.46 6.36 -7.12
N SER A 370 21.51 5.98 -6.36
CA SER A 370 22.10 4.64 -6.44
C SER A 370 21.12 3.55 -6.03
N ILE A 371 20.39 3.73 -4.92
CA ILE A 371 19.35 2.79 -4.48
C ILE A 371 18.25 2.69 -5.54
N ARG A 372 17.81 3.82 -6.07
CA ARG A 372 16.78 3.84 -7.10
C ARG A 372 17.22 3.16 -8.39
N ALA A 373 18.45 3.36 -8.83
CA ALA A 373 19.02 2.69 -9.99
C ALA A 373 19.08 1.16 -9.80
N THR A 374 19.45 0.71 -8.60
CA THR A 374 19.44 -0.73 -8.26
C THR A 374 18.04 -1.32 -8.31
N GLU A 375 17.03 -0.60 -7.80
CA GLU A 375 15.63 -1.06 -7.82
C GLU A 375 15.06 -1.12 -9.25
N GLU A 376 15.47 -0.20 -10.11
CA GLU A 376 15.07 -0.17 -11.53
C GLU A 376 15.94 -1.10 -12.42
N GLU A 377 16.86 -1.85 -11.83
CA GLU A 377 17.82 -2.73 -12.53
C GLU A 377 18.65 -1.99 -13.60
N VAL A 378 19.06 -0.74 -13.28
CA VAL A 378 19.84 0.12 -14.18
C VAL A 378 21.29 0.19 -13.72
N ASP A 379 22.22 -0.23 -14.59
CA ASP A 379 23.64 -0.08 -14.35
C ASP A 379 24.11 1.32 -14.75
N LEU A 380 24.50 2.14 -13.77
CA LEU A 380 25.03 3.49 -13.97
C LEU A 380 26.56 3.50 -13.90
N SER A 381 27.21 4.22 -14.82
CA SER A 381 28.63 4.51 -14.65
C SER A 381 28.86 5.50 -13.50
N PRO A 382 30.02 5.45 -12.79
CA PRO A 382 30.29 6.35 -11.67
C PRO A 382 30.15 7.84 -12.02
N ASP A 383 30.56 8.20 -13.24
CA ASP A 383 30.48 9.57 -13.74
C ASP A 383 29.03 9.97 -14.06
N ALA A 384 28.23 9.04 -14.60
CA ALA A 384 26.79 9.27 -14.83
C ALA A 384 26.04 9.46 -13.50
N LEU A 385 26.39 8.67 -12.47
CA LEU A 385 25.83 8.82 -11.11
C LEU A 385 26.19 10.18 -10.51
N ALA A 386 27.43 10.65 -10.66
CA ALA A 386 27.84 11.95 -10.19
C ALA A 386 27.10 13.10 -10.92
N LEU A 387 26.90 12.98 -12.24
CA LEU A 387 26.12 13.93 -13.01
C LEU A 387 24.64 13.96 -12.58
N LEU A 388 24.02 12.78 -12.43
CA LEU A 388 22.63 12.69 -11.95
C LEU A 388 22.47 13.27 -10.55
N ALA A 389 23.44 13.06 -9.66
CA ALA A 389 23.42 13.65 -8.31
C ALA A 389 23.47 15.20 -8.37
N LYS A 390 24.29 15.75 -9.24
CA LYS A 390 24.35 17.20 -9.46
C LYS A 390 23.04 17.73 -10.04
N ILE A 391 22.45 17.05 -11.01
CA ILE A 391 21.13 17.39 -11.57
C ILE A 391 20.06 17.30 -10.46
N GLY A 392 20.12 16.29 -9.60
CA GLY A 392 19.19 16.12 -8.48
C GLY A 392 19.26 17.25 -7.45
N GLN A 393 20.44 17.83 -7.24
CA GLN A 393 20.63 18.98 -6.38
C GLN A 393 20.08 20.26 -7.00
N GLU A 394 20.30 20.50 -8.29
CA GLU A 394 19.94 21.75 -8.99
C GLU A 394 18.47 21.76 -9.45
N ALA A 395 18.02 20.66 -10.08
CA ALA A 395 16.68 20.55 -10.70
C ALA A 395 15.67 19.77 -9.88
N GLY A 396 16.14 19.08 -8.82
CA GLY A 396 15.30 18.32 -7.90
C GLY A 396 15.42 16.78 -8.05
N LEU A 397 15.33 16.08 -6.92
CA LEU A 397 15.51 14.63 -6.82
C LEU A 397 14.52 13.83 -7.68
N ARG A 398 13.25 14.24 -7.75
CA ARG A 398 12.23 13.57 -8.56
C ARG A 398 12.55 13.63 -10.06
N TYR A 399 13.04 14.78 -10.52
CA TYR A 399 13.47 14.93 -11.90
C TYR A 399 14.67 14.03 -12.24
N ALA A 400 15.69 14.00 -11.36
CA ALA A 400 16.84 13.13 -11.52
C ALA A 400 16.46 11.63 -11.55
N SER A 401 15.52 11.22 -10.69
CA SER A 401 15.00 9.85 -10.68
C SER A 401 14.31 9.49 -12.01
N ASN A 402 13.51 10.38 -12.56
CA ASN A 402 12.87 10.16 -13.87
C ASN A 402 13.88 10.06 -15.02
N LEU A 403 15.03 10.71 -14.89
CA LEU A 403 16.09 10.60 -15.89
C LEU A 403 16.79 9.24 -15.90
N ILE A 404 16.73 8.43 -14.83
CA ILE A 404 17.34 7.10 -14.75
C ILE A 404 16.74 6.20 -15.84
N THR A 405 15.43 5.99 -15.81
CA THR A 405 14.70 5.14 -16.77
C THR A 405 14.83 5.66 -18.20
N THR A 406 14.74 6.97 -18.42
CA THR A 406 14.87 7.56 -19.76
C THR A 406 16.28 7.39 -20.31
N SER A 407 17.32 7.53 -19.48
CA SER A 407 18.72 7.34 -19.88
C SER A 407 19.02 5.86 -20.16
N GLN A 408 18.41 4.92 -19.43
CA GLN A 408 18.48 3.49 -19.70
C GLN A 408 17.92 3.17 -21.09
N LEU A 409 16.76 3.73 -21.45
CA LEU A 409 16.17 3.53 -22.78
C LEU A 409 17.07 4.06 -23.91
N VAL A 410 17.74 5.20 -23.69
CA VAL A 410 18.69 5.78 -24.63
C VAL A 410 19.94 4.87 -24.79
N ALA A 411 20.46 4.35 -23.68
CA ALA A 411 21.59 3.41 -23.67
C ALA A 411 21.23 2.08 -24.37
N ALA A 412 20.03 1.54 -24.09
CA ALA A 412 19.54 0.31 -24.70
C ALA A 412 19.43 0.42 -26.23
N LYS A 413 19.00 1.56 -26.76
CA LYS A 413 19.01 1.81 -28.23
C LYS A 413 20.39 1.80 -28.83
N ARG A 414 21.42 2.11 -28.06
CA ARG A 414 22.84 1.98 -28.47
C ARG A 414 23.41 0.59 -28.18
N ARG A 415 22.60 -0.36 -27.72
CA ARG A 415 22.99 -1.72 -27.35
C ARG A 415 24.04 -1.77 -26.23
N GLN A 416 24.04 -0.78 -25.34
CA GLN A 416 24.86 -0.73 -24.13
C GLN A 416 24.03 -1.10 -22.93
N LYS A 417 24.59 -1.88 -22.00
CA LYS A 417 23.94 -2.24 -20.74
C LYS A 417 24.12 -1.15 -19.68
N THR A 418 25.29 -0.49 -19.69
CA THR A 418 25.63 0.56 -18.74
C THR A 418 25.30 1.93 -19.29
N VAL A 419 24.68 2.76 -18.48
CA VAL A 419 24.34 4.15 -18.81
C VAL A 419 25.58 5.04 -18.66
N SER A 420 25.94 5.74 -19.71
CA SER A 420 27.05 6.68 -19.75
C SER A 420 26.61 8.12 -19.52
N VAL A 421 27.57 9.02 -19.31
CA VAL A 421 27.35 10.46 -19.19
C VAL A 421 26.62 11.04 -20.41
N ASP A 422 26.97 10.57 -21.63
CA ASP A 422 26.34 11.03 -22.87
C ASP A 422 24.85 10.70 -22.94
N ASP A 423 24.43 9.54 -22.37
CA ASP A 423 23.02 9.14 -22.32
C ASP A 423 22.22 10.05 -21.42
N VAL A 424 22.78 10.35 -20.24
CA VAL A 424 22.17 11.27 -19.28
C VAL A 424 22.07 12.68 -19.90
N GLN A 425 23.12 13.16 -20.59
CA GLN A 425 23.09 14.48 -21.25
C GLN A 425 22.05 14.53 -22.37
N ARG A 426 21.89 13.46 -23.14
CA ARG A 426 20.85 13.38 -24.17
C ARG A 426 19.45 13.43 -23.56
N SER A 427 19.21 12.63 -22.53
CA SER A 427 17.94 12.63 -21.80
C SER A 427 17.66 14.00 -21.18
N PHE A 428 18.65 14.64 -20.58
CA PHE A 428 18.53 15.97 -20.00
C PHE A 428 18.21 17.05 -21.04
N LYS A 429 18.69 16.93 -22.27
CA LYS A 429 18.35 17.85 -23.39
C LYS A 429 16.93 17.64 -23.91
N LEU A 430 16.44 16.40 -23.86
CA LEU A 430 15.09 16.07 -24.34
C LEU A 430 13.99 16.48 -23.38
N PHE A 431 14.22 16.36 -22.08
CA PHE A 431 13.23 16.61 -21.04
C PHE A 431 13.62 17.86 -20.23
N TYR A 432 12.72 18.82 -20.14
CA TYR A 432 12.97 20.05 -19.39
C TYR A 432 12.57 19.87 -17.92
N ASP A 433 13.41 20.39 -17.04
CA ASP A 433 13.08 20.60 -15.62
C ASP A 433 12.16 21.84 -15.46
N PRO A 434 11.49 21.99 -14.30
CA PRO A 434 10.59 23.11 -14.05
C PRO A 434 11.23 24.48 -14.31
N ALA A 435 12.49 24.68 -13.91
CA ALA A 435 13.18 25.97 -14.08
C ALA A 435 13.41 26.32 -15.56
N ARG A 436 13.88 25.34 -16.36
CA ARG A 436 14.04 25.54 -17.81
C ARG A 436 12.70 25.69 -18.53
N SER A 437 11.64 24.99 -18.04
CA SER A 437 10.29 25.15 -18.57
C SER A 437 9.77 26.57 -18.37
N VAL A 438 9.97 27.15 -17.18
CA VAL A 438 9.60 28.56 -16.92
C VAL A 438 10.37 29.51 -17.81
N GLN A 439 11.69 29.32 -18.00
CA GLN A 439 12.49 30.13 -18.92
C GLN A 439 12.00 30.01 -20.38
N PHE A 440 11.63 28.77 -20.79
CA PHE A 440 11.05 28.57 -22.12
C PHE A 440 9.72 29.28 -22.29
N VAL A 441 8.83 29.24 -21.29
CA VAL A 441 7.55 29.95 -21.30
C VAL A 441 7.80 31.46 -21.42
N ALA A 442 8.68 32.03 -20.59
CA ALA A 442 9.02 33.46 -20.64
C ALA A 442 9.62 33.88 -22.00
N ALA A 443 10.49 33.04 -22.57
CA ALA A 443 11.07 33.32 -23.90
C ALA A 443 10.07 33.15 -25.06
N SER A 444 9.05 32.32 -24.89
CA SER A 444 8.05 32.00 -25.91
C SER A 444 6.68 32.60 -25.65
N GLU A 445 6.56 33.51 -24.69
CA GLU A 445 5.30 34.10 -24.23
C GLU A 445 4.40 34.59 -25.35
N LYS A 446 4.98 35.31 -26.33
CA LYS A 446 4.25 35.84 -27.49
C LYS A 446 3.73 34.77 -28.47
N ARG A 447 4.24 33.55 -28.38
CA ARG A 447 3.90 32.43 -29.30
C ARG A 447 2.94 31.43 -28.66
N LEU A 448 2.79 31.46 -27.33
CA LEU A 448 1.90 30.58 -26.59
C LEU A 448 0.50 31.20 -26.52
N ILE A 449 -0.53 30.37 -26.64
CA ILE A 449 -1.94 30.76 -26.56
C ILE A 449 -2.36 30.67 -25.09
N GLY A 450 -3.11 31.68 -24.58
CA GLY A 450 -3.67 31.67 -23.22
C GLY A 450 -2.81 32.41 -22.19
N ASN A 451 -2.27 33.57 -22.57
CA ASN A 451 -1.59 34.47 -21.62
C ASN A 451 -2.63 35.27 -20.81
N ASP A 452 -3.08 34.68 -19.72
CA ASP A 452 -3.88 35.38 -18.71
C ASP A 452 -2.95 36.12 -17.74
N GLY A 453 -2.37 37.26 -18.21
CA GLY A 453 -1.61 38.20 -17.40
C GLY A 453 -0.35 37.63 -16.71
N ALA A 454 0.74 38.34 -16.73
CA ALA A 454 2.02 37.94 -16.13
C ALA A 454 1.85 37.49 -14.67
N VAL A 455 1.93 36.21 -14.43
CA VAL A 455 2.11 35.64 -13.08
C VAL A 455 3.61 35.70 -12.81
N ASP A 456 4.04 36.62 -11.96
CA ASP A 456 5.44 36.73 -11.50
C ASP A 456 5.80 35.44 -10.71
N PHE A 457 6.32 34.48 -11.42
CA PHE A 457 6.99 33.33 -10.80
C PHE A 457 8.41 33.76 -10.42
N THR A 458 8.56 34.51 -9.35
CA THR A 458 9.85 34.65 -8.68
C THR A 458 10.17 33.30 -7.98
N LEU A 459 10.91 32.47 -8.68
CA LEU A 459 11.61 31.36 -8.05
C LEU A 459 12.61 32.00 -7.06
N SER A 460 12.31 31.90 -5.78
CA SER A 460 13.21 32.29 -4.70
C SER A 460 14.42 31.34 -4.72
N ASN A 461 15.39 31.65 -5.58
CA ASN A 461 16.75 31.18 -5.36
C ASN A 461 17.26 31.96 -4.14
N GLY A 462 17.52 31.21 -3.06
CA GLY A 462 18.08 31.77 -1.83
C GLY A 462 19.48 32.34 -1.98
N ASN A 463 19.59 33.49 -2.60
CA ASN A 463 20.72 34.40 -2.48
C ASN A 463 20.17 35.81 -2.62
N GLY A 464 20.18 36.52 -1.51
CA GLY A 464 19.68 37.87 -1.44
C GLY A 464 20.46 38.82 -2.34
N VAL A 465 19.77 39.43 -3.29
CA VAL A 465 20.13 40.73 -3.87
C VAL A 465 18.87 41.56 -3.82
N GLN A 466 18.86 42.52 -2.92
CA GLN A 466 17.89 43.63 -2.94
C GLN A 466 18.08 44.43 -4.25
N ALA A 467 17.09 44.41 -5.11
CA ALA A 467 16.96 45.43 -6.14
C ALA A 467 15.79 46.33 -5.74
N GLY A 468 16.11 47.55 -5.35
CA GLY A 468 15.16 48.62 -5.15
C GLY A 468 14.48 48.96 -6.47
N GLY A 469 13.17 48.92 -6.50
CA GLY A 469 12.33 49.38 -7.59
C GLY A 469 11.49 50.55 -7.11
N GLU A 470 11.76 51.69 -7.67
CA GLU A 470 11.01 52.93 -7.49
C GLU A 470 9.54 52.80 -7.89
N ARG A 471 8.68 53.26 -7.02
CA ARG A 471 7.28 53.54 -7.34
C ARG A 471 7.20 54.65 -8.36
N MET A 472 6.60 54.43 -9.51
CA MET A 472 6.02 55.51 -10.33
C MET A 472 4.53 55.59 -10.00
N ASP A 473 4.17 56.65 -9.30
CA ASP A 473 2.81 57.20 -9.24
C ASP A 473 2.46 57.74 -10.61
N THR A 474 1.37 57.34 -11.19
CA THR A 474 0.68 58.10 -12.22
C THR A 474 -0.79 58.23 -11.85
N THR A 475 -1.15 59.47 -11.69
CA THR A 475 -2.45 60.12 -11.58
C THR A 475 -3.59 59.45 -12.34
#